data_ffeae07789c7a966b24c4324a37cd847
#
_entry.id   ffeae07789c7a966b24c4324a37cd847
#
_cell.length_a   1.000
_cell.length_b   1.000
_cell.length_c   1.000
_cell.angle_alpha   90.00
_cell.angle_beta   90.00
_cell.angle_gamma   90.00
#
_symmetry.space_group_name_H-M   'P 1'
#
loop_
_entity.id
_entity.type
_entity.pdbx_description
1 polymer ?
#
loop_
_entity_poly.entity_id
_entity_poly.type
_entity_poly.pdbx_seq_one_letter_code
_entity_poly.pdbx_strand_id
1 'polypeptide(L)'
;MAVLVNKQSKIIVQGFTGTEGTFHATQMIEYGTSVVGGVTPGKGGSTHLDKPVFNTVADAVKTTGANVSIIFVPPAFAADAIMEAAEAGIALVVCITEGIPVQDMVKVKNYLSSTNTRLIGPNCPGVITADEAKVGIMPGFIFKAGRIGIVSKSGTLTYEAADQVVKAGLGISTAIGIGGDPIIGTPTKEAVELLMNDPETDGIIMIGEIGGSMEADAARWIKDNKTKPVVGFIAGQTAPPGRRMGHAGAIIGGADDTAAAKMKIMAECGIEVVASPADIGKTMAAAIAALKK
;
A
#
# COMPACT_ATOMS: atom_id res chain seq x y z
N MET A 1 -12.52 -12.43 -4.91
CA MET A 1 -12.37 -11.09 -5.58
C MET A 1 -11.17 -10.44 -4.96
N ALA A 2 -10.20 -10.04 -5.77
CA ALA A 2 -8.98 -9.42 -5.28
C ALA A 2 -9.26 -8.07 -4.60
N VAL A 3 -8.49 -7.77 -3.57
CA VAL A 3 -8.61 -6.53 -2.81
C VAL A 3 -7.95 -5.38 -3.56
N LEU A 4 -8.68 -4.29 -3.80
CA LEU A 4 -8.26 -3.04 -4.44
C LEU A 4 -7.95 -3.14 -5.95
N VAL A 5 -7.10 -4.09 -6.39
CA VAL A 5 -6.68 -4.20 -7.80
C VAL A 5 -6.75 -5.65 -8.30
N ASN A 6 -7.13 -5.83 -9.56
CA ASN A 6 -7.27 -7.13 -10.22
C ASN A 6 -7.04 -7.01 -11.74
N LYS A 7 -7.26 -8.11 -12.48
CA LYS A 7 -7.11 -8.15 -13.96
C LYS A 7 -8.02 -7.17 -14.71
N GLN A 8 -9.15 -6.75 -14.12
CA GLN A 8 -10.09 -5.79 -14.72
C GLN A 8 -9.73 -4.33 -14.41
N SER A 9 -8.78 -4.09 -13.51
CA SER A 9 -8.31 -2.75 -13.18
C SER A 9 -7.66 -2.10 -14.40
N LYS A 10 -8.11 -0.90 -14.78
CA LYS A 10 -7.57 -0.10 -15.88
C LYS A 10 -6.80 1.07 -15.30
N ILE A 11 -5.49 1.05 -15.49
CA ILE A 11 -4.56 1.97 -14.83
C ILE A 11 -4.13 3.09 -15.76
N ILE A 12 -4.22 4.34 -15.28
CA ILE A 12 -3.51 5.49 -15.85
C ILE A 12 -2.35 5.90 -14.96
N VAL A 13 -1.28 6.40 -15.58
CA VAL A 13 -0.06 6.84 -14.90
C VAL A 13 0.05 8.36 -14.99
N GLN A 14 -0.01 9.06 -13.87
CA GLN A 14 0.29 10.49 -13.79
C GLN A 14 1.81 10.69 -13.66
N GLY A 15 2.37 11.60 -14.46
CA GLY A 15 3.82 11.72 -14.66
C GLY A 15 4.37 10.68 -15.64
N PHE A 16 3.54 10.18 -16.56
CA PHE A 16 3.78 9.04 -17.43
C PHE A 16 5.05 9.12 -18.26
N THR A 17 5.37 10.29 -18.79
CA THR A 17 6.55 10.51 -19.64
C THR A 17 7.81 10.93 -18.87
N GLY A 18 7.74 11.00 -17.54
CA GLY A 18 8.88 11.19 -16.67
C GLY A 18 9.71 9.91 -16.51
N THR A 19 10.91 10.00 -15.97
CA THR A 19 11.82 8.85 -15.79
C THR A 19 11.19 7.74 -14.95
N GLU A 20 10.69 8.07 -13.75
CA GLU A 20 10.06 7.13 -12.84
C GLU A 20 8.75 6.57 -13.42
N GLY A 21 7.90 7.47 -13.98
CA GLY A 21 6.64 7.05 -14.62
C GLY A 21 6.87 6.09 -15.77
N THR A 22 7.85 6.35 -16.63
CA THR A 22 8.22 5.46 -17.75
C THR A 22 8.73 4.11 -17.24
N PHE A 23 9.68 4.11 -16.32
CA PHE A 23 10.30 2.89 -15.81
C PHE A 23 9.27 1.98 -15.12
N HIS A 24 8.50 2.52 -14.20
CA HIS A 24 7.53 1.72 -13.45
C HIS A 24 6.30 1.34 -14.28
N ALA A 25 5.87 2.17 -15.23
CA ALA A 25 4.83 1.78 -16.19
C ALA A 25 5.26 0.59 -17.04
N THR A 26 6.51 0.58 -17.53
CA THR A 26 7.08 -0.57 -18.26
C THR A 26 7.04 -1.83 -17.40
N GLN A 27 7.48 -1.76 -16.15
CA GLN A 27 7.45 -2.88 -15.21
C GLN A 27 6.02 -3.36 -14.86
N MET A 28 5.03 -2.45 -14.83
CA MET A 28 3.62 -2.83 -14.65
C MET A 28 3.08 -3.54 -15.89
N ILE A 29 3.39 -3.04 -17.10
CA ILE A 29 2.98 -3.66 -18.36
C ILE A 29 3.61 -5.06 -18.51
N GLU A 30 4.90 -5.22 -18.23
CA GLU A 30 5.60 -6.50 -18.23
C GLU A 30 5.01 -7.51 -17.25
N TYR A 31 4.51 -7.04 -16.11
CA TYR A 31 3.80 -7.87 -15.13
C TYR A 31 2.41 -8.34 -15.61
N GLY A 32 1.88 -7.75 -16.69
CA GLY A 32 0.55 -8.03 -17.21
C GLY A 32 -0.54 -7.09 -16.68
N THR A 33 -0.16 -6.00 -15.98
CA THR A 33 -1.11 -4.98 -15.53
C THR A 33 -1.67 -4.18 -16.71
N SER A 34 -2.98 -3.95 -16.74
CA SER A 34 -3.65 -3.19 -17.80
C SER A 34 -3.42 -1.69 -17.65
N VAL A 35 -2.23 -1.20 -18.05
CA VAL A 35 -1.94 0.22 -18.20
C VAL A 35 -2.57 0.68 -19.51
N VAL A 36 -3.58 1.55 -19.42
CA VAL A 36 -4.40 1.98 -20.57
C VAL A 36 -4.01 3.36 -21.13
N GLY A 37 -3.15 4.09 -20.43
CA GLY A 37 -2.67 5.41 -20.84
C GLY A 37 -1.96 6.12 -19.70
N GLY A 38 -1.62 7.37 -19.93
CA GLY A 38 -1.04 8.20 -18.89
C GLY A 38 -1.31 9.69 -19.10
N VAL A 39 -1.02 10.46 -18.06
CA VAL A 39 -1.24 11.91 -18.02
C VAL A 39 0.09 12.62 -17.85
N THR A 40 0.37 13.52 -18.76
CA THR A 40 1.48 14.48 -18.69
C THR A 40 1.01 15.78 -19.32
N PRO A 41 0.72 16.82 -18.52
CA PRO A 41 0.28 18.11 -19.05
C PRO A 41 1.23 18.67 -20.13
N GLY A 42 0.64 19.16 -21.23
CA GLY A 42 1.39 19.66 -22.39
C GLY A 42 1.87 18.59 -23.38
N LYS A 43 1.67 17.30 -23.10
CA LYS A 43 2.02 16.19 -24.00
C LYS A 43 0.82 15.39 -24.51
N GLY A 44 -0.40 15.86 -24.22
CA GLY A 44 -1.62 15.24 -24.72
C GLY A 44 -1.65 15.08 -26.23
N GLY A 45 -2.19 13.96 -26.71
CA GLY A 45 -2.21 13.59 -28.14
C GLY A 45 -0.96 12.85 -28.63
N SER A 46 0.10 12.74 -27.80
CA SER A 46 1.26 11.91 -28.11
C SER A 46 1.03 10.44 -27.67
N THR A 47 1.97 9.57 -28.06
CA THR A 47 2.01 8.17 -27.64
C THR A 47 3.28 7.92 -26.84
N HIS A 48 3.19 7.14 -25.75
CA HIS A 48 4.32 6.71 -24.93
C HIS A 48 4.10 5.28 -24.46
N LEU A 49 5.11 4.41 -24.57
CA LEU A 49 4.99 2.96 -24.32
C LEU A 49 3.78 2.32 -25.04
N ASP A 50 3.54 2.73 -26.29
CA ASP A 50 2.39 2.32 -27.12
C ASP A 50 1.02 2.61 -26.49
N LYS A 51 0.95 3.58 -25.57
CA LYS A 51 -0.27 4.04 -24.91
C LYS A 51 -0.49 5.53 -25.12
N PRO A 52 -1.77 5.98 -25.18
CA PRO A 52 -2.09 7.40 -25.35
C PRO A 52 -1.64 8.21 -24.12
N VAL A 53 -1.17 9.42 -24.38
CA VAL A 53 -0.87 10.45 -23.38
C VAL A 53 -1.95 11.52 -23.41
N PHE A 54 -2.43 11.91 -22.24
CA PHE A 54 -3.47 12.93 -22.05
C PHE A 54 -2.93 14.14 -21.29
N ASN A 55 -3.60 15.27 -21.42
CA ASN A 55 -3.28 16.47 -20.63
C ASN A 55 -3.93 16.44 -19.25
N THR A 56 -5.08 15.77 -19.11
CA THR A 56 -5.88 15.70 -17.89
C THR A 56 -6.30 14.29 -17.56
N VAL A 57 -6.56 14.03 -16.26
CA VAL A 57 -7.13 12.74 -15.82
C VAL A 57 -8.55 12.55 -16.38
N ALA A 58 -9.34 13.61 -16.43
CA ALA A 58 -10.71 13.54 -16.97
C ALA A 58 -10.76 13.07 -18.43
N ASP A 59 -9.85 13.57 -19.29
CA ASP A 59 -9.74 13.13 -20.69
C ASP A 59 -9.30 11.65 -20.77
N ALA A 60 -8.37 11.26 -19.91
CA ALA A 60 -7.89 9.89 -19.83
C ALA A 60 -9.03 8.92 -19.41
N VAL A 61 -9.78 9.25 -18.37
CA VAL A 61 -10.92 8.46 -17.89
C VAL A 61 -11.99 8.34 -18.96
N LYS A 62 -12.38 9.46 -19.57
CA LYS A 62 -13.40 9.51 -20.64
C LYS A 62 -13.04 8.61 -21.82
N THR A 63 -11.75 8.59 -22.19
CA THR A 63 -11.29 7.87 -23.40
C THR A 63 -11.04 6.39 -23.13
N THR A 64 -10.49 6.05 -21.96
CA THR A 64 -10.00 4.69 -21.66
C THR A 64 -10.88 3.91 -20.71
N GLY A 65 -11.76 4.58 -19.97
CA GLY A 65 -12.53 3.98 -18.87
C GLY A 65 -11.64 3.59 -17.68
N ALA A 66 -10.53 4.30 -17.46
CA ALA A 66 -9.63 4.05 -16.34
C ALA A 66 -10.35 4.22 -14.99
N ASN A 67 -10.05 3.32 -14.05
CA ASN A 67 -10.62 3.32 -12.69
C ASN A 67 -9.55 3.35 -11.59
N VAL A 68 -8.28 3.27 -11.97
CA VAL A 68 -7.13 3.37 -11.07
C VAL A 68 -6.14 4.39 -11.61
N SER A 69 -5.63 5.27 -10.75
CA SER A 69 -4.54 6.20 -11.07
C SER A 69 -3.34 5.94 -10.19
N ILE A 70 -2.15 5.85 -10.79
CA ILE A 70 -0.89 5.82 -10.06
C ILE A 70 -0.11 7.11 -10.32
N ILE A 71 0.50 7.68 -9.26
CA ILE A 71 1.11 9.00 -9.28
C ILE A 71 2.62 8.91 -9.05
N PHE A 72 3.39 9.44 -10.02
CA PHE A 72 4.85 9.62 -10.00
C PHE A 72 5.26 11.08 -10.20
N VAL A 73 4.36 12.03 -10.02
CA VAL A 73 4.69 13.45 -10.17
C VAL A 73 5.53 13.97 -8.99
N PRO A 74 6.32 15.04 -9.17
CA PRO A 74 7.08 15.64 -8.07
C PRO A 74 6.19 16.07 -6.88
N PRO A 75 6.75 16.13 -5.65
CA PRO A 75 5.99 16.38 -4.41
C PRO A 75 5.11 17.64 -4.45
N ALA A 76 5.60 18.71 -5.08
CA ALA A 76 4.86 19.98 -5.18
C ALA A 76 3.56 19.90 -6.00
N PHE A 77 3.39 18.86 -6.81
CA PHE A 77 2.21 18.66 -7.69
C PHE A 77 1.38 17.44 -7.30
N ALA A 78 1.86 16.62 -6.35
CA ALA A 78 1.23 15.33 -6.05
C ALA A 78 -0.13 15.48 -5.37
N ALA A 79 -0.31 16.49 -4.52
CA ALA A 79 -1.60 16.77 -3.89
C ALA A 79 -2.67 17.14 -4.94
N ASP A 80 -2.34 18.00 -5.88
CA ASP A 80 -3.24 18.38 -6.98
C ASP A 80 -3.55 17.16 -7.87
N ALA A 81 -2.54 16.34 -8.17
CA ALA A 81 -2.72 15.11 -8.95
C ALA A 81 -3.66 14.10 -8.28
N ILE A 82 -3.63 13.98 -6.93
CA ILE A 82 -4.58 13.15 -6.18
C ILE A 82 -5.99 13.71 -6.29
N MET A 83 -6.16 15.02 -6.07
CA MET A 83 -7.48 15.65 -6.12
C MET A 83 -8.07 15.64 -7.54
N GLU A 84 -7.25 15.88 -8.59
CA GLU A 84 -7.67 15.76 -9.99
C GLU A 84 -8.18 14.35 -10.32
N ALA A 85 -7.48 13.30 -9.84
CA ALA A 85 -7.92 11.93 -10.04
C ALA A 85 -9.27 11.65 -9.35
N ALA A 86 -9.45 12.16 -8.15
CA ALA A 86 -10.71 12.02 -7.42
C ALA A 86 -11.86 12.77 -8.10
N GLU A 87 -11.64 13.99 -8.57
CA GLU A 87 -12.61 14.79 -9.34
C GLU A 87 -13.03 14.10 -10.63
N ALA A 88 -12.09 13.41 -11.29
CA ALA A 88 -12.36 12.63 -12.50
C ALA A 88 -13.08 11.29 -12.23
N GLY A 89 -13.40 10.97 -10.98
CA GLY A 89 -14.13 9.75 -10.60
C GLY A 89 -13.27 8.48 -10.52
N ILE A 90 -11.96 8.61 -10.40
CA ILE A 90 -11.06 7.46 -10.16
C ILE A 90 -11.41 6.82 -8.81
N ALA A 91 -11.65 5.51 -8.81
CA ALA A 91 -12.02 4.78 -7.60
C ALA A 91 -10.82 4.54 -6.65
N LEU A 92 -9.63 4.29 -7.22
CA LEU A 92 -8.40 4.05 -6.46
C LEU A 92 -7.26 4.92 -6.98
N VAL A 93 -6.67 5.69 -6.08
CA VAL A 93 -5.43 6.45 -6.33
C VAL A 93 -4.31 5.80 -5.52
N VAL A 94 -3.17 5.54 -6.18
CA VAL A 94 -1.93 5.06 -5.56
C VAL A 94 -0.88 6.15 -5.74
N CYS A 95 -0.45 6.79 -4.65
CA CYS A 95 0.54 7.85 -4.68
C CYS A 95 1.89 7.36 -4.19
N ILE A 96 2.85 7.21 -5.11
CA ILE A 96 4.21 6.75 -4.80
C ILE A 96 5.05 7.88 -4.23
N THR A 97 4.78 9.10 -4.63
CA THR A 97 5.57 10.30 -4.32
C THR A 97 5.80 10.46 -2.81
N GLU A 98 7.07 10.65 -2.44
CA GLU A 98 7.53 11.01 -1.11
C GLU A 98 7.72 12.53 -1.00
N GLY A 99 7.61 13.09 0.21
CA GLY A 99 7.93 14.48 0.50
C GLY A 99 6.83 15.47 0.19
N ILE A 100 5.59 15.04 0.08
CA ILE A 100 4.44 15.94 -0.05
C ILE A 100 4.29 16.73 1.26
N PRO A 101 4.14 18.06 1.22
CA PRO A 101 3.95 18.85 2.43
C PRO A 101 2.73 18.39 3.25
N VAL A 102 2.90 18.29 4.57
CA VAL A 102 1.84 17.81 5.48
C VAL A 102 0.55 18.64 5.32
N GLN A 103 0.66 19.95 5.15
CA GLN A 103 -0.50 20.84 4.96
C GLN A 103 -1.27 20.50 3.67
N ASP A 104 -0.58 20.09 2.61
CA ASP A 104 -1.23 19.71 1.35
C ASP A 104 -1.95 18.37 1.52
N MET A 105 -1.36 17.42 2.27
CA MET A 105 -2.04 16.17 2.60
C MET A 105 -3.25 16.35 3.52
N VAL A 106 -3.28 17.37 4.41
CA VAL A 106 -4.47 17.75 5.16
C VAL A 106 -5.59 18.18 4.21
N LYS A 107 -5.28 19.02 3.21
CA LYS A 107 -6.25 19.43 2.17
C LYS A 107 -6.78 18.23 1.38
N VAL A 108 -5.87 17.34 0.95
CA VAL A 108 -6.22 16.10 0.24
C VAL A 108 -7.18 15.25 1.07
N LYS A 109 -6.87 14.99 2.35
CA LYS A 109 -7.75 14.18 3.22
C LYS A 109 -9.14 14.81 3.37
N ASN A 110 -9.20 16.13 3.54
CA ASN A 110 -10.47 16.84 3.64
C ASN A 110 -11.26 16.72 2.32
N TYR A 111 -10.61 16.92 1.18
CA TYR A 111 -11.24 16.80 -0.14
C TYR A 111 -11.77 15.38 -0.38
N LEU A 112 -10.95 14.36 -0.14
CA LEU A 112 -11.31 12.97 -0.35
C LEU A 112 -12.46 12.50 0.56
N SER A 113 -12.69 13.15 1.71
CA SER A 113 -13.79 12.78 2.62
C SER A 113 -15.17 12.97 2.01
N SER A 114 -15.29 13.78 0.96
CA SER A 114 -16.53 14.01 0.19
C SER A 114 -16.60 13.22 -1.12
N THR A 115 -15.67 12.32 -1.37
CA THR A 115 -15.57 11.51 -2.60
C THR A 115 -15.64 10.02 -2.29
N ASN A 116 -15.80 9.20 -3.33
CA ASN A 116 -15.71 7.74 -3.24
C ASN A 116 -14.29 7.21 -3.56
N THR A 117 -13.32 8.09 -3.71
CA THR A 117 -11.95 7.72 -4.06
C THR A 117 -11.18 7.24 -2.85
N ARG A 118 -10.62 6.04 -2.94
CA ARG A 118 -9.65 5.54 -1.96
C ARG A 118 -8.23 5.96 -2.36
N LEU A 119 -7.44 6.40 -1.39
CA LEU A 119 -6.03 6.72 -1.58
C LEU A 119 -5.15 5.72 -0.84
N ILE A 120 -4.17 5.13 -1.53
CA ILE A 120 -3.04 4.39 -0.97
C ILE A 120 -1.79 5.27 -1.07
N GLY A 121 -1.05 5.39 0.02
CA GLY A 121 0.05 6.35 0.14
C GLY A 121 -0.40 7.70 0.71
N PRO A 122 0.40 8.75 0.59
CA PRO A 122 1.65 8.86 -0.20
C PRO A 122 2.84 8.09 0.41
N ASN A 123 4.00 8.19 -0.26
CA ASN A 123 5.26 7.56 0.17
C ASN A 123 5.07 6.04 0.40
N CYS A 124 4.60 5.35 -0.60
CA CYS A 124 4.25 3.94 -0.53
C CYS A 124 4.79 3.14 -1.72
N PRO A 125 4.97 1.83 -1.60
CA PRO A 125 5.37 0.97 -2.72
C PRO A 125 4.21 0.57 -3.62
N GLY A 126 2.97 0.91 -3.27
CA GLY A 126 1.76 0.59 -4.03
C GLY A 126 1.03 -0.65 -3.54
N VAL A 127 0.33 -1.30 -4.45
CA VAL A 127 -0.50 -2.50 -4.22
C VAL A 127 -0.19 -3.56 -5.28
N ILE A 128 -0.14 -4.81 -4.86
CA ILE A 128 0.00 -5.94 -5.78
C ILE A 128 -0.96 -7.07 -5.36
N THR A 129 -1.78 -7.53 -6.29
CA THR A 129 -2.49 -8.81 -6.22
C THR A 129 -1.73 -9.78 -7.10
N ALA A 130 -1.17 -10.83 -6.49
CA ALA A 130 -0.25 -11.73 -7.17
C ALA A 130 -0.91 -12.41 -8.37
N ASP A 131 -0.19 -12.45 -9.50
CA ASP A 131 -0.63 -12.97 -10.81
C ASP A 131 -1.86 -12.26 -11.42
N GLU A 132 -2.28 -11.12 -10.84
CA GLU A 132 -3.41 -10.34 -11.37
C GLU A 132 -3.02 -8.93 -11.80
N ALA A 133 -2.57 -8.10 -10.87
CA ALA A 133 -2.19 -6.71 -11.13
C ALA A 133 -1.17 -6.19 -10.14
N LYS A 134 -0.21 -5.43 -10.64
CA LYS A 134 0.77 -4.67 -9.87
C LYS A 134 0.56 -3.18 -10.17
N VAL A 135 0.24 -2.40 -9.15
CA VAL A 135 0.09 -0.94 -9.22
C VAL A 135 1.08 -0.31 -8.25
N GLY A 136 2.27 -0.03 -8.71
CA GLY A 136 3.35 0.45 -7.86
C GLY A 136 4.74 -0.02 -8.30
N ILE A 137 5.66 0.08 -7.33
CA ILE A 137 7.09 -0.17 -7.52
C ILE A 137 7.55 -1.53 -6.99
N MET A 138 6.64 -2.33 -6.42
CA MET A 138 6.95 -3.65 -5.87
C MET A 138 7.57 -4.57 -6.93
N PRO A 139 8.66 -5.31 -6.61
CA PRO A 139 9.27 -6.26 -7.54
C PRO A 139 8.37 -7.49 -7.73
N GLY A 140 7.64 -7.56 -8.85
CA GLY A 140 6.58 -8.56 -9.08
C GLY A 140 7.05 -10.01 -8.97
N PHE A 141 8.33 -10.29 -9.26
CA PHE A 141 8.89 -11.64 -9.28
C PHE A 141 8.95 -12.35 -7.92
N ILE A 142 8.90 -11.59 -6.81
CA ILE A 142 8.89 -12.18 -5.44
C ILE A 142 7.48 -12.50 -4.95
N PHE A 143 6.43 -12.00 -5.62
CA PHE A 143 5.04 -12.23 -5.23
C PHE A 143 4.45 -13.37 -6.06
N LYS A 144 4.26 -14.53 -5.44
CA LYS A 144 3.53 -15.66 -6.04
C LYS A 144 2.13 -15.74 -5.46
N ALA A 145 1.16 -16.12 -6.30
CA ALA A 145 -0.22 -16.25 -5.89
C ALA A 145 -0.40 -17.24 -4.73
N GLY A 146 -1.24 -16.88 -3.79
CA GLY A 146 -1.59 -17.65 -2.61
C GLY A 146 -2.64 -16.94 -1.78
N ARG A 147 -2.61 -17.15 -0.47
CA ARG A 147 -3.72 -16.73 0.39
C ARG A 147 -3.29 -15.89 1.61
N ILE A 148 -2.08 -15.30 1.59
CA ILE A 148 -1.60 -14.44 2.67
C ILE A 148 -1.66 -12.98 2.24
N GLY A 149 -2.41 -12.17 2.99
CA GLY A 149 -2.44 -10.72 2.81
C GLY A 149 -1.31 -10.04 3.58
N ILE A 150 -0.78 -8.93 3.03
CA ILE A 150 0.24 -8.12 3.69
C ILE A 150 -0.23 -6.67 3.75
N VAL A 151 -0.18 -6.06 4.92
CA VAL A 151 -0.32 -4.61 5.14
C VAL A 151 0.97 -4.09 5.74
N SER A 152 1.59 -3.10 5.12
CA SER A 152 2.89 -2.60 5.56
C SER A 152 3.08 -1.11 5.32
N LYS A 153 3.74 -0.44 6.26
CA LYS A 153 4.28 0.91 6.07
C LYS A 153 5.59 0.91 5.30
N SER A 154 6.35 -0.19 5.37
CA SER A 154 7.69 -0.31 4.79
C SER A 154 7.64 -1.07 3.47
N GLY A 155 8.19 -0.49 2.40
CA GLY A 155 8.38 -1.20 1.13
C GLY A 155 9.32 -2.40 1.29
N THR A 156 10.50 -2.18 1.83
CA THR A 156 11.55 -3.21 1.98
C THR A 156 11.07 -4.40 2.82
N LEU A 157 10.43 -4.15 3.97
CA LEU A 157 9.92 -5.22 4.83
C LEU A 157 8.71 -5.95 4.20
N THR A 158 7.96 -5.29 3.32
CA THR A 158 6.93 -5.95 2.51
C THR A 158 7.56 -7.01 1.60
N TYR A 159 8.68 -6.67 0.95
CA TYR A 159 9.37 -7.60 0.04
C TYR A 159 9.98 -8.77 0.80
N GLU A 160 10.60 -8.51 1.95
CA GLU A 160 11.16 -9.52 2.84
C GLU A 160 10.07 -10.50 3.33
N ALA A 161 8.95 -9.98 3.80
CA ALA A 161 7.82 -10.81 4.26
C ALA A 161 7.23 -11.66 3.12
N ALA A 162 7.05 -11.06 1.93
CA ALA A 162 6.53 -11.78 0.77
C ALA A 162 7.45 -12.93 0.34
N ASP A 163 8.76 -12.69 0.27
CA ASP A 163 9.75 -13.71 -0.06
C ASP A 163 9.73 -14.87 0.95
N GLN A 164 9.68 -14.56 2.25
CA GLN A 164 9.58 -15.58 3.31
C GLN A 164 8.30 -16.42 3.21
N VAL A 165 7.16 -15.77 2.97
CA VAL A 165 5.86 -16.45 2.80
C VAL A 165 5.89 -17.40 1.60
N VAL A 166 6.46 -16.95 0.47
CA VAL A 166 6.59 -17.77 -0.73
C VAL A 166 7.55 -18.94 -0.49
N LYS A 167 8.69 -18.72 0.18
CA LYS A 167 9.63 -19.79 0.55
C LYS A 167 9.03 -20.80 1.54
N ALA A 168 8.10 -20.37 2.37
CA ALA A 168 7.34 -21.25 3.26
C ALA A 168 6.24 -22.06 2.54
N GLY A 169 6.11 -21.94 1.21
CA GLY A 169 5.15 -22.70 0.40
C GLY A 169 3.71 -22.17 0.46
N LEU A 170 3.53 -20.93 0.96
CA LEU A 170 2.23 -20.26 1.03
C LEU A 170 1.99 -19.42 -0.25
N GLY A 171 2.16 -18.16 -0.22
CA GLY A 171 1.94 -17.24 -1.33
C GLY A 171 1.02 -16.10 -0.93
N ILE A 172 0.95 -15.08 -1.77
CA ILE A 172 0.34 -13.79 -1.46
C ILE A 172 -1.00 -13.65 -2.20
N SER A 173 -2.05 -13.26 -1.46
CA SER A 173 -3.31 -12.80 -2.07
C SER A 173 -3.15 -11.36 -2.55
N THR A 174 -2.99 -10.42 -1.61
CA THR A 174 -2.74 -9.02 -1.91
C THR A 174 -1.75 -8.44 -0.91
N ALA A 175 -0.77 -7.67 -1.38
CA ALA A 175 0.08 -6.84 -0.53
C ALA A 175 -0.25 -5.36 -0.74
N ILE A 176 -0.50 -4.65 0.37
CA ILE A 176 -0.87 -3.25 0.42
C ILE A 176 0.23 -2.49 1.17
N GLY A 177 1.00 -1.69 0.45
CA GLY A 177 1.93 -0.75 1.05
C GLY A 177 1.22 0.57 1.32
N ILE A 178 0.93 0.87 2.58
CA ILE A 178 0.11 2.03 2.95
C ILE A 178 0.88 3.35 3.04
N GLY A 179 2.21 3.29 3.09
CA GLY A 179 3.09 4.46 3.17
C GLY A 179 3.56 4.81 4.59
N GLY A 180 4.66 5.55 4.64
CA GLY A 180 5.36 5.94 5.87
C GLY A 180 5.19 7.41 6.27
N ASP A 181 4.32 8.17 5.59
CA ASP A 181 4.05 9.57 5.92
C ASP A 181 3.10 9.71 7.12
N PRO A 182 3.13 10.84 7.85
CA PRO A 182 2.24 11.08 8.98
C PRO A 182 0.76 11.12 8.61
N ILE A 183 0.45 11.59 7.40
CA ILE A 183 -0.91 11.67 6.85
C ILE A 183 -0.96 10.83 5.58
N ILE A 184 -1.60 9.68 5.69
CA ILE A 184 -1.81 8.74 4.58
C ILE A 184 -3.29 8.59 4.23
N GLY A 185 -3.58 8.09 3.05
CA GLY A 185 -4.92 7.87 2.55
C GLY A 185 -5.67 6.82 3.34
N THR A 186 -5.18 5.58 3.30
CA THR A 186 -5.79 4.40 3.93
C THR A 186 -4.98 3.99 5.16
N PRO A 187 -5.50 4.14 6.39
CA PRO A 187 -4.82 3.71 7.62
C PRO A 187 -4.66 2.18 7.70
N THR A 188 -3.74 1.73 8.58
CA THR A 188 -3.48 0.29 8.83
C THR A 188 -4.75 -0.50 9.12
N LYS A 189 -5.64 0.05 9.98
CA LYS A 189 -6.93 -0.58 10.34
C LYS A 189 -7.76 -0.88 9.10
N GLU A 190 -7.98 0.12 8.23
CA GLU A 190 -8.81 -0.05 7.04
C GLU A 190 -8.21 -1.06 6.06
N ALA A 191 -6.89 -1.05 5.87
CA ALA A 191 -6.21 -2.02 5.00
C ALA A 191 -6.31 -3.44 5.55
N VAL A 192 -6.19 -3.62 6.87
CA VAL A 192 -6.40 -4.92 7.53
C VAL A 192 -7.85 -5.37 7.40
N GLU A 193 -8.82 -4.47 7.57
CA GLU A 193 -10.25 -4.75 7.42
C GLU A 193 -10.58 -5.28 6.01
N LEU A 194 -10.01 -4.67 4.97
CA LEU A 194 -10.17 -5.16 3.61
C LEU A 194 -9.69 -6.61 3.45
N LEU A 195 -8.52 -6.97 3.98
CA LEU A 195 -7.98 -8.32 3.91
C LEU A 195 -8.73 -9.30 4.83
N MET A 196 -9.20 -8.84 6.00
CA MET A 196 -9.98 -9.65 6.92
C MET A 196 -11.30 -10.10 6.31
N ASN A 197 -11.92 -9.24 5.49
CA ASN A 197 -13.16 -9.50 4.78
C ASN A 197 -12.97 -10.21 3.43
N ASP A 198 -11.73 -10.35 2.94
CA ASP A 198 -11.46 -10.99 1.66
C ASP A 198 -11.52 -12.51 1.75
N PRO A 199 -12.39 -13.22 1.02
CA PRO A 199 -12.51 -14.67 1.07
C PRO A 199 -11.29 -15.41 0.49
N GLU A 200 -10.43 -14.73 -0.27
CA GLU A 200 -9.21 -15.30 -0.85
C GLU A 200 -7.98 -15.11 0.04
N THR A 201 -8.14 -14.45 1.19
CA THR A 201 -7.09 -14.27 2.20
C THR A 201 -7.35 -15.16 3.42
N ASP A 202 -6.39 -16.00 3.81
CA ASP A 202 -6.49 -16.92 4.95
C ASP A 202 -5.69 -16.45 6.18
N GLY A 203 -4.72 -15.55 5.99
CA GLY A 203 -3.91 -14.98 7.06
C GLY A 203 -3.37 -13.61 6.68
N ILE A 204 -3.04 -12.78 7.66
CA ILE A 204 -2.62 -11.40 7.45
C ILE A 204 -1.30 -11.13 8.15
N ILE A 205 -0.37 -10.52 7.43
CA ILE A 205 0.87 -9.97 7.99
C ILE A 205 0.69 -8.45 8.11
N MET A 206 0.90 -7.93 9.32
CA MET A 206 0.83 -6.50 9.62
C MET A 206 2.20 -5.99 10.03
N ILE A 207 2.80 -5.13 9.20
CA ILE A 207 4.12 -4.55 9.44
C ILE A 207 3.97 -3.05 9.69
N GLY A 208 4.34 -2.64 10.89
CA GLY A 208 4.33 -1.26 11.32
C GLY A 208 5.72 -0.76 11.73
N GLU A 209 5.75 0.41 12.31
CA GLU A 209 6.95 1.07 12.79
C GLU A 209 6.64 1.94 14.01
N ILE A 210 7.67 2.50 14.63
CA ILE A 210 7.53 3.49 15.69
C ILE A 210 6.75 4.72 15.20
N GLY A 211 6.14 5.44 16.13
CA GLY A 211 5.40 6.70 15.87
C GLY A 211 3.93 6.49 15.53
N GLY A 212 3.10 7.39 16.02
CA GLY A 212 1.65 7.39 15.84
C GLY A 212 0.93 6.17 16.43
N SER A 213 -0.38 6.08 16.25
CA SER A 213 -1.26 5.06 16.88
C SER A 213 -1.81 4.00 15.91
N MET A 214 -1.55 4.10 14.61
CA MET A 214 -2.26 3.34 13.57
C MET A 214 -2.21 1.82 13.79
N GLU A 215 -1.09 1.26 14.25
CA GLU A 215 -0.95 -0.17 14.50
C GLU A 215 -1.70 -0.59 15.78
N ALA A 216 -1.70 0.25 16.81
CA ALA A 216 -2.47 0.02 18.04
C ALA A 216 -3.98 0.08 17.77
N ASP A 217 -4.42 1.02 16.94
CA ASP A 217 -5.83 1.14 16.55
C ASP A 217 -6.29 -0.05 15.71
N ALA A 218 -5.45 -0.51 14.78
CA ALA A 218 -5.68 -1.74 14.02
C ALA A 218 -5.73 -2.96 14.94
N ALA A 219 -4.82 -3.07 15.91
CA ALA A 219 -4.79 -4.19 16.85
C ALA A 219 -6.05 -4.28 17.71
N ARG A 220 -6.53 -3.14 18.23
CA ARG A 220 -7.80 -3.10 18.99
C ARG A 220 -8.99 -3.52 18.13
N TRP A 221 -9.06 -3.08 16.88
CA TRP A 221 -10.10 -3.52 15.95
C TRP A 221 -10.01 -5.02 15.68
N ILE A 222 -8.80 -5.55 15.44
CA ILE A 222 -8.56 -6.98 15.22
C ILE A 222 -9.06 -7.81 16.40
N LYS A 223 -8.84 -7.37 17.65
CA LYS A 223 -9.29 -8.09 18.85
C LYS A 223 -10.77 -8.46 18.80
N ASP A 224 -11.60 -7.54 18.29
CA ASP A 224 -13.05 -7.72 18.26
C ASP A 224 -13.57 -8.34 16.94
N ASN A 225 -12.77 -8.34 15.89
CA ASN A 225 -13.20 -8.71 14.53
C ASN A 225 -12.35 -9.81 13.87
N LYS A 226 -11.46 -10.46 14.64
CA LYS A 226 -10.52 -11.46 14.12
C LYS A 226 -11.21 -12.73 13.67
N THR A 227 -11.17 -13.00 12.38
CA THR A 227 -11.63 -14.27 11.75
C THR A 227 -10.48 -15.07 11.13
N LYS A 228 -9.27 -14.48 11.06
CA LYS A 228 -8.07 -15.04 10.43
C LYS A 228 -6.84 -14.79 11.32
N PRO A 229 -5.81 -15.64 11.29
CA PRO A 229 -4.58 -15.38 12.03
C PRO A 229 -3.90 -14.09 11.52
N VAL A 230 -3.35 -13.35 12.46
CA VAL A 230 -2.59 -12.13 12.16
C VAL A 230 -1.22 -12.26 12.81
N VAL A 231 -0.16 -12.09 11.99
CA VAL A 231 1.23 -12.00 12.43
C VAL A 231 1.69 -10.56 12.30
N GLY A 232 2.32 -10.04 13.34
CA GLY A 232 2.72 -8.64 13.39
C GLY A 232 4.20 -8.42 13.68
N PHE A 233 4.76 -7.37 13.08
CA PHE A 233 6.11 -6.89 13.34
C PHE A 233 6.14 -5.36 13.41
N ILE A 234 6.91 -4.80 14.34
CA ILE A 234 7.13 -3.36 14.47
C ILE A 234 8.62 -3.05 14.31
N ALA A 235 8.93 -2.24 13.30
CA ALA A 235 10.28 -1.73 13.05
C ALA A 235 10.66 -0.61 14.04
N GLY A 236 11.97 -0.42 14.24
CA GLY A 236 12.50 0.67 15.07
C GLY A 236 12.65 0.31 16.55
N GLN A 237 12.82 -0.97 16.92
CA GLN A 237 12.94 -1.41 18.32
C GLN A 237 14.14 -0.77 19.07
N THR A 238 15.18 -0.35 18.35
CA THR A 238 16.37 0.31 18.91
C THR A 238 16.41 1.83 18.64
N ALA A 239 15.30 2.38 18.14
CA ALA A 239 15.23 3.81 17.79
C ALA A 239 15.26 4.69 19.05
N PRO A 240 16.09 5.74 19.11
CA PRO A 240 16.09 6.69 20.21
C PRO A 240 14.84 7.59 20.14
N PRO A 241 14.29 7.99 21.31
CA PRO A 241 13.15 8.92 21.37
C PRO A 241 13.45 10.26 20.68
N GLY A 242 12.44 10.87 20.06
CA GLY A 242 12.51 12.20 19.45
C GLY A 242 13.33 12.29 18.16
N ARG A 243 13.85 11.16 17.66
CA ARG A 243 14.60 11.13 16.41
C ARG A 243 13.79 10.50 15.28
N ARG A 244 13.74 11.17 14.13
CA ARG A 244 13.13 10.62 12.92
C ARG A 244 13.97 9.46 12.36
N MET A 245 13.33 8.33 12.08
CA MET A 245 13.97 7.10 11.61
C MET A 245 13.50 6.71 10.21
N GLY A 246 14.07 7.33 9.18
CA GLY A 246 13.68 7.09 7.79
C GLY A 246 12.38 7.82 7.43
N HIS A 247 11.23 7.18 7.58
CA HIS A 247 9.93 7.74 7.26
C HIS A 247 9.59 9.00 8.09
N ALA A 248 8.85 9.93 7.49
CA ALA A 248 8.45 11.17 8.17
C ALA A 248 7.54 10.90 9.38
N GLY A 249 6.76 9.82 9.37
CA GLY A 249 5.92 9.37 10.48
C GLY A 249 6.64 8.53 11.54
N ALA A 250 7.87 8.07 11.28
CA ALA A 250 8.62 7.19 12.17
C ALA A 250 9.43 7.99 13.21
N ILE A 251 8.73 8.59 14.16
CA ILE A 251 9.29 9.36 15.28
C ILE A 251 8.56 9.02 16.58
N ILE A 252 9.29 8.71 17.65
CA ILE A 252 8.70 8.47 18.96
C ILE A 252 8.37 9.83 19.60
N GLY A 253 7.07 10.15 19.68
CA GLY A 253 6.56 11.37 20.32
C GLY A 253 6.04 11.14 21.73
N GLY A 254 5.75 9.89 22.11
CA GLY A 254 5.21 9.51 23.41
C GLY A 254 5.56 8.09 23.83
N ALA A 255 5.13 7.68 25.02
CA ALA A 255 5.40 6.35 25.56
C ALA A 255 4.75 5.22 24.74
N ASP A 256 3.56 5.48 24.19
CA ASP A 256 2.78 4.49 23.42
C ASP A 256 3.22 4.34 21.97
N ASP A 257 4.11 5.24 21.49
CA ASP A 257 4.61 5.25 20.11
C ASP A 257 5.84 4.39 19.91
N THR A 258 6.39 3.81 20.97
CA THR A 258 7.56 2.95 20.91
C THR A 258 7.23 1.59 20.29
N ALA A 259 8.21 0.93 19.68
CA ALA A 259 8.01 -0.42 19.15
C ALA A 259 7.56 -1.40 20.26
N ALA A 260 8.16 -1.34 21.44
CA ALA A 260 7.82 -2.20 22.56
C ALA A 260 6.37 -2.02 23.02
N ALA A 261 5.89 -0.77 23.15
CA ALA A 261 4.50 -0.49 23.53
C ALA A 261 3.50 -1.02 22.48
N LYS A 262 3.77 -0.77 21.19
CA LYS A 262 2.91 -1.27 20.11
C LYS A 262 2.91 -2.80 20.04
N MET A 263 4.06 -3.46 20.13
CA MET A 263 4.16 -4.92 20.16
C MET A 263 3.39 -5.52 21.33
N LYS A 264 3.45 -4.91 22.50
CA LYS A 264 2.66 -5.32 23.68
C LYS A 264 1.16 -5.21 23.40
N ILE A 265 0.68 -4.09 22.91
CA ILE A 265 -0.74 -3.88 22.56
C ILE A 265 -1.19 -4.93 21.52
N MET A 266 -0.38 -5.17 20.48
CA MET A 266 -0.69 -6.16 19.46
C MET A 266 -0.84 -7.57 20.05
N ALA A 267 0.09 -7.98 20.92
CA ALA A 267 0.02 -9.29 21.60
C ALA A 267 -1.22 -9.42 22.49
N GLU A 268 -1.55 -8.38 23.28
CA GLU A 268 -2.75 -8.31 24.12
C GLU A 268 -4.06 -8.36 23.30
N CYS A 269 -3.99 -7.98 22.03
CA CYS A 269 -5.09 -8.05 21.07
C CYS A 269 -5.13 -9.38 20.29
N GLY A 270 -4.29 -10.35 20.63
CA GLY A 270 -4.30 -11.68 20.00
C GLY A 270 -3.59 -11.74 18.65
N ILE A 271 -2.72 -10.79 18.34
CA ILE A 271 -1.82 -10.82 17.18
C ILE A 271 -0.56 -11.58 17.58
N GLU A 272 -0.09 -12.48 16.73
CA GLU A 272 1.17 -13.20 16.95
C GLU A 272 2.34 -12.30 16.56
N VAL A 273 3.03 -11.73 17.55
CA VAL A 273 4.08 -10.72 17.35
C VAL A 273 5.45 -11.38 17.29
N VAL A 274 6.22 -11.05 16.25
CA VAL A 274 7.61 -11.51 16.08
C VAL A 274 8.60 -10.41 16.46
N ALA A 275 9.69 -10.78 17.12
CA ALA A 275 10.76 -9.86 17.50
C ALA A 275 11.72 -9.56 16.34
N SER A 276 11.88 -10.50 15.42
CA SER A 276 12.73 -10.37 14.24
C SER A 276 11.90 -10.42 12.96
N PRO A 277 12.13 -9.55 11.98
CA PRO A 277 11.45 -9.62 10.69
C PRO A 277 11.73 -10.94 9.97
N ALA A 278 12.88 -11.59 10.23
CA ALA A 278 13.22 -12.90 9.66
C ALA A 278 12.30 -14.05 10.10
N ASP A 279 11.47 -13.83 11.11
CA ASP A 279 10.56 -14.84 11.65
C ASP A 279 9.13 -14.76 11.12
N ILE A 280 8.81 -13.72 10.33
CA ILE A 280 7.45 -13.43 9.85
C ILE A 280 6.87 -14.63 9.07
N GLY A 281 7.60 -15.12 8.06
CA GLY A 281 7.10 -16.17 7.17
C GLY A 281 6.88 -17.51 7.89
N LYS A 282 7.83 -17.94 8.72
CA LYS A 282 7.70 -19.19 9.48
C LYS A 282 6.57 -19.15 10.50
N THR A 283 6.39 -17.99 11.17
CA THR A 283 5.31 -17.77 12.12
C THR A 283 3.95 -17.84 11.44
N MET A 284 3.81 -17.16 10.29
CA MET A 284 2.57 -17.25 9.50
C MET A 284 2.31 -18.69 9.02
N ALA A 285 3.33 -19.42 8.58
CA ALA A 285 3.16 -20.82 8.18
C ALA A 285 2.67 -21.70 9.34
N ALA A 286 3.21 -21.51 10.55
CA ALA A 286 2.75 -22.21 11.73
C ALA A 286 1.30 -21.86 12.10
N ALA A 287 0.93 -20.59 12.04
CA ALA A 287 -0.43 -20.13 12.31
C ALA A 287 -1.45 -20.72 11.32
N ILE A 288 -1.15 -20.76 10.03
CA ILE A 288 -2.00 -21.39 9.00
C ILE A 288 -2.10 -22.91 9.20
N ALA A 289 -1.00 -23.57 9.56
CA ALA A 289 -1.02 -25.00 9.82
C ALA A 289 -1.88 -25.38 11.04
N ALA A 290 -1.96 -24.50 12.04
CA ALA A 290 -2.80 -24.70 13.22
C ALA A 290 -4.31 -24.64 12.90
N LEU A 291 -4.74 -23.91 11.87
CA LEU A 291 -6.15 -23.85 11.44
C LEU A 291 -6.63 -25.14 10.74
N LYS A 292 -5.71 -25.98 10.27
CA LYS A 292 -6.04 -27.23 9.54
C LYS A 292 -6.14 -28.45 10.43
N LYS A 293 -5.87 -28.27 11.74
CA LYS A 293 -6.01 -29.31 12.77
C LYS A 293 -7.33 -29.19 13.51
#